data_1d18c03a3329a2a91457043b3c936b65
#
_entry.id   1d18c03a3329a2a91457043b3c936b65
#
_cell.length_a   1.000
_cell.length_b   1.000
_cell.length_c   1.000
_cell.angle_alpha   90.00
_cell.angle_beta   90.00
_cell.angle_gamma   90.00
#
_symmetry.space_group_name_H-M   'P 1'
#
loop_
_entity.id
_entity.type
_entity.pdbx_description
1 polymer ?
#
loop_
_entity_poly.entity_id
_entity_poly.type
_entity_poly.pdbx_seq_one_letter_code
_entity_poly.pdbx_strand_id
1 'polypeptide(L)' 'MFGELHDLHHEFPEHKDKIHDLKMKGGRFRRLFDEYNDLAHQMTRIQQNIETPSDSVVESLKLKRLHLKDELNAMLIAD' A
#
# COMPACT_ATOMS: atom_id res chain seq x y z
N MET A 1 0.62 -9.73 -13.74
CA MET A 1 1.68 -8.97 -14.26
C MET A 1 2.47 -8.25 -13.20
N PHE A 2 3.77 -8.35 -13.28
CA PHE A 2 4.56 -7.88 -12.18
C PHE A 2 4.68 -6.40 -12.05
N GLY A 3 4.51 -5.66 -13.11
CA GLY A 3 4.56 -4.23 -13.02
C GLY A 3 3.47 -3.65 -12.17
N GLU A 4 2.50 -4.47 -11.84
CA GLU A 4 1.36 -4.00 -11.08
C GLU A 4 1.60 -4.24 -9.61
N LEU A 5 2.04 -3.21 -8.94
CA LEU A 5 2.36 -3.30 -7.52
C LEU A 5 1.16 -3.15 -6.64
N HIS A 6 -0.02 -2.99 -7.19
CA HIS A 6 -1.24 -2.77 -6.42
C HIS A 6 -1.08 -1.65 -5.41
N ASP A 7 -0.46 -0.56 -5.87
CA ASP A 7 -0.33 0.63 -5.05
C ASP A 7 -1.68 1.36 -4.96
N LEU A 8 -1.72 2.49 -4.27
CA LEU A 8 -2.97 3.19 -4.06
C LEU A 8 -3.59 3.71 -5.36
N HIS A 9 -2.76 4.13 -6.30
CA HIS A 9 -3.28 4.59 -7.59
C HIS A 9 -3.98 3.46 -8.32
N HIS A 10 -3.45 2.27 -8.19
CA HIS A 10 -3.99 1.09 -8.83
C HIS A 10 -5.26 0.61 -8.14
N GLU A 11 -5.28 0.65 -6.80
CA GLU A 11 -6.42 0.20 -6.00
C GLU A 11 -7.57 1.19 -6.01
N PHE A 12 -7.27 2.49 -6.09
CA PHE A 12 -8.28 3.55 -6.00
C PHE A 12 -8.13 4.53 -7.15
N PRO A 13 -8.33 4.10 -8.39
CA PRO A 13 -8.12 4.98 -9.54
C PRO A 13 -9.04 6.20 -9.54
N GLU A 14 -10.22 6.08 -8.96
CA GLU A 14 -11.16 7.20 -8.90
C GLU A 14 -10.73 8.27 -7.89
N HIS A 15 -9.74 7.98 -7.04
CA HIS A 15 -9.25 8.94 -6.04
C HIS A 15 -7.87 9.49 -6.41
N LYS A 16 -7.48 9.38 -7.67
CA LYS A 16 -6.14 9.76 -8.10
C LYS A 16 -5.75 11.17 -7.67
N ASP A 17 -6.62 12.12 -7.92
CA ASP A 17 -6.33 13.51 -7.59
C ASP A 17 -6.25 13.74 -6.09
N LYS A 18 -7.13 13.10 -5.34
CA LYS A 18 -7.14 13.22 -3.90
C LYS A 18 -5.89 12.59 -3.28
N ILE A 19 -5.45 11.46 -3.82
CA ILE A 19 -4.20 10.84 -3.38
C ILE A 19 -3.05 11.81 -3.56
N HIS A 20 -2.96 12.43 -4.72
CA HIS A 20 -1.91 13.39 -5.00
C HIS A 20 -1.94 14.57 -4.03
N ASP A 21 -3.11 15.14 -3.79
CA ASP A 21 -3.26 16.26 -2.88
C ASP A 21 -2.84 15.91 -1.46
N LEU A 22 -3.27 14.76 -0.97
CA LEU A 22 -2.93 14.33 0.37
C LEU A 22 -1.45 14.03 0.53
N LYS A 23 -0.83 13.48 -0.51
CA LYS A 23 0.62 13.27 -0.51
C LYS A 23 1.37 14.58 -0.43
N MET A 24 0.92 15.59 -1.16
CA MET A 24 1.57 16.89 -1.18
C MET A 24 1.47 17.60 0.15
N LYS A 25 0.38 17.37 0.88
CA LYS A 25 0.23 17.94 2.21
C LYS A 25 1.15 17.29 3.24
N GLY A 26 1.62 16.07 2.96
CA GLY A 26 2.46 15.33 3.88
C GLY A 26 1.69 14.80 5.06
N GLY A 27 2.37 14.68 6.21
CA GLY A 27 1.74 14.22 7.43
C GLY A 27 1.42 12.73 7.43
N ARG A 28 0.33 12.38 8.12
CA ARG A 28 -0.02 10.98 8.33
C ARG A 28 -0.30 10.22 7.03
N PHE A 29 -1.01 10.85 6.10
CA PHE A 29 -1.32 10.19 4.84
C PHE A 29 -0.05 9.82 4.09
N ARG A 30 0.90 10.76 3.99
CA ARG A 30 2.15 10.51 3.30
C ARG A 30 2.92 9.36 3.93
N ARG A 31 2.97 9.33 5.25
CA ARG A 31 3.67 8.26 5.96
C ARG A 31 3.02 6.91 5.72
N LEU A 32 1.69 6.82 5.82
CA LEU A 32 0.97 5.58 5.57
C LEU A 32 1.09 5.15 4.12
N PHE A 33 1.06 6.11 3.21
CA PHE A 33 1.22 5.84 1.79
C PHE A 33 2.59 5.23 1.49
N ASP A 34 3.64 5.81 2.08
CA ASP A 34 4.99 5.29 1.88
C ASP A 34 5.14 3.88 2.45
N GLU A 35 4.56 3.63 3.63
CA GLU A 35 4.58 2.30 4.23
C GLU A 35 3.85 1.28 3.35
N TYR A 36 2.72 1.67 2.81
CA TYR A 36 1.94 0.81 1.93
C TYR A 36 2.73 0.45 0.68
N ASN A 37 3.39 1.43 0.07
CA ASN A 37 4.20 1.18 -1.12
C ASN A 37 5.40 0.29 -0.80
N ASP A 38 6.08 0.52 0.31
CA ASP A 38 7.20 -0.32 0.72
C ASP A 38 6.76 -1.77 0.89
N LEU A 39 5.61 -1.95 1.50
CA LEU A 39 5.08 -3.29 1.71
C LEU A 39 4.68 -3.94 0.39
N ALA A 40 4.11 -3.18 -0.53
CA ALA A 40 3.76 -3.69 -1.85
C ALA A 40 5.00 -4.17 -2.60
N HIS A 41 6.10 -3.42 -2.51
CA HIS A 41 7.36 -3.83 -3.12
C HIS A 41 7.90 -5.11 -2.47
N GLN A 42 7.81 -5.20 -1.16
CA GLN A 42 8.24 -6.42 -0.45
C GLN A 42 7.41 -7.63 -0.88
N MET A 43 6.10 -7.47 -0.99
CA MET A 43 5.23 -8.55 -1.44
C MET A 43 5.58 -9.00 -2.85
N THR A 44 5.95 -8.06 -3.72
CA THR A 44 6.38 -8.39 -5.07
C THR A 44 7.66 -9.22 -5.04
N ARG A 45 8.63 -8.86 -4.20
CA ARG A 45 9.86 -9.64 -4.08
C ARG A 45 9.57 -11.07 -3.59
N ILE A 46 8.62 -11.22 -2.68
CA ILE A 46 8.22 -12.54 -2.21
C ILE A 46 7.60 -13.35 -3.34
N GLN A 47 6.74 -12.74 -4.14
CA GLN A 47 6.11 -13.41 -5.28
C GLN A 47 7.13 -13.85 -6.32
N GLN A 48 8.21 -13.09 -6.46
CA GLN A 48 9.28 -13.42 -7.42
C GLN A 48 10.34 -14.35 -6.83
N ASN A 49 10.12 -14.85 -5.61
CA ASN A 49 11.07 -15.74 -4.93
C ASN A 49 12.43 -15.09 -4.65
N ILE A 50 12.48 -13.76 -4.62
CA ILE A 50 13.69 -13.05 -4.21
C ILE A 50 13.85 -13.14 -2.70
N GLU A 51 12.72 -13.08 -1.98
CA GLU A 51 12.66 -13.30 -0.54
C GLU A 51 11.76 -14.51 -0.29
N THR A 52 12.15 -15.32 0.69
CA THR A 52 11.38 -16.53 1.01
C THR A 52 11.13 -16.61 2.51
N PRO A 53 10.34 -15.67 3.06
CA PRO A 53 10.03 -15.70 4.48
C PRO A 53 9.10 -16.86 4.85
N SER A 54 8.96 -17.13 6.13
CA SER A 54 8.05 -18.17 6.60
C SER A 54 6.59 -17.77 6.32
N ASP A 55 5.70 -18.76 6.35
CA ASP A 55 4.28 -18.52 6.14
C ASP A 55 3.70 -17.55 7.16
N SER A 56 4.14 -17.63 8.41
CA SER A 56 3.63 -16.71 9.43
C SER A 56 4.03 -15.26 9.15
N VAL A 57 5.23 -15.06 8.62
CA VAL A 57 5.68 -13.73 8.23
C VAL A 57 4.84 -13.22 7.06
N VAL A 58 4.60 -14.06 6.07
CA VAL A 58 3.76 -13.69 4.91
C VAL A 58 2.37 -13.29 5.37
N GLU A 59 1.76 -14.04 6.27
CA GLU A 59 0.45 -13.72 6.80
C GLU A 59 0.45 -12.39 7.54
N SER A 60 1.48 -12.12 8.34
CA SER A 60 1.60 -10.85 9.04
C SER A 60 1.69 -9.68 8.06
N LEU A 61 2.43 -9.85 6.98
CA LEU A 61 2.56 -8.82 5.96
C LEU A 61 1.24 -8.55 5.26
N LYS A 62 0.49 -9.60 4.96
CA LYS A 62 -0.82 -9.45 4.35
C LYS A 62 -1.79 -8.69 5.24
N LEU A 63 -1.78 -8.99 6.53
CA LEU A 63 -2.64 -8.28 7.48
C LEU A 63 -2.22 -6.82 7.61
N LYS A 64 -0.94 -6.55 7.65
CA LYS A 64 -0.46 -5.18 7.71
C LYS A 64 -0.88 -4.40 6.47
N ARG A 65 -0.77 -5.01 5.30
CA ARG A 65 -1.20 -4.38 4.05
C ARG A 65 -2.68 -4.05 4.09
N LEU A 66 -3.51 -4.96 4.59
CA LEU A 66 -4.94 -4.75 4.71
C LEU A 66 -5.24 -3.58 5.63
N HIS A 67 -4.57 -3.51 6.79
CA HIS A 67 -4.77 -2.42 7.74
C HIS A 67 -4.39 -1.07 7.14
N LEU A 68 -3.25 -1.02 6.46
CA LEU A 68 -2.81 0.22 5.83
C LEU A 68 -3.78 0.65 4.74
N LYS A 69 -4.24 -0.28 3.94
CA LYS A 69 -5.21 0.00 2.88
C LYS A 69 -6.50 0.54 3.47
N ASP A 70 -6.99 -0.05 4.55
CA ASP A 70 -8.21 0.39 5.20
C ASP A 70 -8.07 1.80 5.77
N GLU A 71 -6.95 2.09 6.42
CA GLU A 71 -6.70 3.42 6.96
C GLU A 71 -6.60 4.47 5.86
N LEU A 72 -5.88 4.14 4.79
CA LEU A 72 -5.75 5.06 3.66
C LEU A 72 -7.10 5.29 2.99
N ASN A 73 -7.90 4.24 2.84
CA ASN A 73 -9.22 4.37 2.27
C ASN A 73 -10.11 5.29 3.13
N ALA A 74 -10.05 5.13 4.45
CA ALA A 74 -10.81 5.98 5.35
C ALA A 74 -10.43 7.44 5.18
N MET A 75 -9.15 7.73 4.97
CA MET A 75 -8.69 9.10 4.73
C MET A 75 -9.13 9.63 3.36
N LEU A 76 -9.23 8.74 2.38
CA LEU A 76 -9.65 9.14 1.03
C LEU A 76 -11.14 9.47 0.95
N ILE A 77 -11.96 8.77 1.73
CA ILE A 77 -13.40 9.02 1.71
C ILE A 77 -13.82 10.07 2.73
N ALA A 78 -12.94 10.44 3.64
CA ALA A 78 -13.20 11.52 4.59
C ALA A 78 -13.03 12.87 3.89
N ASP A 79 -13.80 13.83 4.29
CA ASP A 79 -13.66 15.16 3.73
C ASP A 79 -12.64 16.02 4.44
#